data_7404002ed1b962e46f87d24a1a20edb7
#
_entry.id   7404002ed1b962e46f87d24a1a20edb7
#
_cell.length_a   1.000
_cell.length_b   1.000
_cell.length_c   1.000
_cell.angle_alpha   90.00
_cell.angle_beta   90.00
_cell.angle_gamma   90.00
#
_symmetry.space_group_name_H-M   'P 1'
#
loop_
_entity.id
_entity.type
_entity.pdbx_description
1 polymer ?
#
loop_
_entity_poly.entity_id
_entity_poly.type
_entity_poly.pdbx_seq_one_letter_code
_entity_poly.pdbx_strand_id
1 'polypeptide(L)'
;MDERKIQEVIQRGRDFLKSQDTAELERNGSDYKTDQELKKPQPPLVKAPMTENRIDLPRNFESLSLEDNLYQLLAKRKSSRVYTQEGMSLLQLSFLLWATQGIKSIRGKSYATIRTAPCGGARHPFETYLLVRQVEGLLPGAYHYLPMTHQLELLAPLEDKEALFALVEESLCGQRWAAKSNVVFYWSFVPYRSEWRYGIHAHRMIMADMGHVGENLYLACTALGLGTCGIGAYDQKLCDKTFQLDGEEEFTLYTQSVGTVKDEDEGKEKAFYSFVEEQ
;
A
#
# COMPACT_ATOMS: atom_id res chain seq x y z
N MET A 1 -11.04 -23.42 -16.37
CA MET A 1 -12.32 -22.75 -16.03
C MET A 1 -13.13 -22.66 -17.31
N ASP A 2 -14.44 -22.93 -17.26
CA ASP A 2 -15.33 -22.85 -18.43
C ASP A 2 -15.41 -21.38 -18.92
N GLU A 3 -15.41 -21.19 -20.24
CA GLU A 3 -15.41 -19.87 -20.89
C GLU A 3 -16.60 -18.99 -20.42
N ARG A 4 -17.78 -19.60 -20.25
CA ARG A 4 -18.96 -18.94 -19.69
C ARG A 4 -18.70 -18.37 -18.30
N LYS A 5 -18.06 -19.14 -17.42
CA LYS A 5 -17.71 -18.67 -16.06
C LYS A 5 -16.71 -17.52 -16.09
N ILE A 6 -15.77 -17.55 -17.05
CA ILE A 6 -14.82 -16.44 -17.24
C ILE A 6 -15.57 -15.17 -17.61
N GLN A 7 -16.51 -15.24 -18.57
CA GLN A 7 -17.29 -14.08 -19.01
C GLN A 7 -18.19 -13.55 -17.88
N GLU A 8 -18.77 -14.40 -17.05
CA GLU A 8 -19.57 -14.01 -15.88
C GLU A 8 -18.72 -13.25 -14.84
N VAL A 9 -17.48 -13.68 -14.59
CA VAL A 9 -16.54 -12.97 -13.68
C VAL A 9 -16.14 -11.61 -14.25
N ILE A 10 -15.83 -11.54 -15.55
CA ILE A 10 -15.51 -10.28 -16.23
C ILE A 10 -16.69 -9.31 -16.15
N GLN A 11 -17.92 -9.80 -16.38
CA GLN A 11 -19.11 -8.96 -16.34
C GLN A 11 -19.37 -8.41 -14.93
N ARG A 12 -19.24 -9.25 -13.89
CA ARG A 12 -19.34 -8.78 -12.49
C ARG A 12 -18.34 -7.66 -12.17
N GLY A 13 -17.09 -7.80 -12.65
CA GLY A 13 -16.07 -6.74 -12.49
C GLY A 13 -16.48 -5.43 -13.18
N ARG A 14 -17.05 -5.50 -14.39
CA ARG A 14 -17.58 -4.33 -15.11
C ARG A 14 -18.74 -3.69 -14.37
N ASP A 15 -19.65 -4.52 -13.86
CA ASP A 15 -20.86 -4.03 -13.16
C ASP A 15 -20.49 -3.38 -11.82
N PHE A 16 -19.51 -3.93 -11.09
CA PHE A 16 -18.94 -3.29 -9.90
C PHE A 16 -18.43 -1.86 -10.14
N LEU A 17 -17.87 -1.57 -11.33
CA LEU A 17 -17.38 -0.24 -11.65
C LEU A 17 -18.49 0.75 -12.04
N LYS A 18 -19.69 0.27 -12.39
CA LYS A 18 -20.84 1.10 -12.73
C LYS A 18 -21.58 1.57 -11.47
N SER A 19 -22.20 2.73 -11.54
CA SER A 19 -22.98 3.28 -10.41
C SER A 19 -24.47 2.93 -10.48
N GLN A 20 -24.85 1.95 -11.33
CA GLN A 20 -26.27 1.69 -11.65
C GLN A 20 -27.08 1.17 -10.47
N ASP A 21 -26.49 0.28 -9.65
CA ASP A 21 -27.21 -0.34 -8.52
C ASP A 21 -27.63 0.71 -7.47
N THR A 22 -26.76 1.72 -7.26
CA THR A 22 -27.03 2.80 -6.31
C THR A 22 -28.07 3.77 -6.82
N ALA A 23 -28.03 4.11 -8.12
CA ALA A 23 -29.05 4.95 -8.76
C ALA A 23 -30.41 4.24 -8.84
N GLU A 24 -30.46 2.92 -8.87
CA GLU A 24 -31.70 2.15 -8.81
C GLU A 24 -32.30 2.13 -7.41
N LEU A 25 -31.48 1.96 -6.37
CA LEU A 25 -31.91 2.08 -4.97
C LEU A 25 -32.47 3.48 -4.67
N GLU A 26 -31.80 4.55 -5.14
CA GLU A 26 -32.24 5.92 -4.98
C GLU A 26 -33.58 6.18 -5.73
N ARG A 27 -33.72 5.68 -6.95
CA ARG A 27 -34.95 5.82 -7.77
C ARG A 27 -36.14 5.07 -7.20
N ASN A 28 -35.91 3.92 -6.54
CA ASN A 28 -36.94 3.11 -5.91
C ASN A 28 -37.38 3.64 -4.55
N GLY A 29 -36.93 4.86 -4.16
CA GLY A 29 -37.32 5.48 -2.90
C GLY A 29 -36.82 4.74 -1.67
N SER A 30 -35.64 4.14 -1.76
CA SER A 30 -35.00 3.46 -0.63
C SER A 30 -34.70 4.46 0.48
N ASP A 31 -35.17 4.17 1.70
CA ASP A 31 -34.82 4.90 2.92
C ASP A 31 -33.39 4.54 3.42
N TYR A 32 -32.51 4.09 2.51
CA TYR A 32 -31.15 3.71 2.87
C TYR A 32 -30.39 4.91 3.45
N LYS A 33 -29.80 4.70 4.62
CA LYS A 33 -28.95 5.67 5.32
C LYS A 33 -27.65 5.00 5.70
N THR A 34 -26.55 5.72 5.52
CA THR A 34 -25.24 5.29 5.99
C THR A 34 -25.19 5.24 7.53
N ASP A 35 -24.25 4.51 8.09
CA ASP A 35 -24.06 4.44 9.53
C ASP A 35 -23.74 5.82 10.14
N GLN A 36 -23.08 6.69 9.39
CA GLN A 36 -22.87 8.08 9.79
C GLN A 36 -24.18 8.86 9.90
N GLU A 37 -25.09 8.73 8.94
CA GLU A 37 -26.42 9.39 8.96
C GLU A 37 -27.30 8.83 10.08
N LEU A 38 -27.15 7.55 10.39
CA LEU A 38 -27.78 6.88 11.52
C LEU A 38 -27.14 7.23 12.88
N LYS A 39 -26.07 8.07 12.86
CA LYS A 39 -25.31 8.49 14.05
C LYS A 39 -24.68 7.34 14.82
N LYS A 40 -24.34 6.24 14.15
CA LYS A 40 -23.58 5.15 14.78
C LYS A 40 -22.16 5.63 15.14
N PRO A 41 -21.52 5.03 16.15
CA PRO A 41 -20.16 5.39 16.54
C PRO A 41 -19.19 5.31 15.35
N GLN A 42 -18.33 6.33 15.25
CA GLN A 42 -17.29 6.34 14.21
C GLN A 42 -16.24 5.25 14.49
N PRO A 43 -15.79 4.51 13.46
CA PRO A 43 -14.67 3.59 13.61
C PRO A 43 -13.37 4.33 13.96
N PRO A 44 -12.39 3.65 14.59
CA PRO A 44 -11.10 4.23 14.90
C PRO A 44 -10.39 4.78 13.65
N LEU A 45 -9.72 5.94 13.79
CA LEU A 45 -9.00 6.61 12.70
C LEU A 45 -7.76 5.84 12.21
N VAL A 46 -7.19 5.02 13.09
CA VAL A 46 -6.02 4.17 12.87
C VAL A 46 -6.19 2.88 13.66
N LYS A 47 -5.50 1.83 13.24
CA LYS A 47 -5.43 0.59 14.01
C LYS A 47 -4.65 0.80 15.30
N ALA A 48 -5.10 0.16 16.38
CA ALA A 48 -4.34 0.12 17.62
C ALA A 48 -3.05 -0.69 17.42
N PRO A 49 -1.96 -0.36 18.13
CA PRO A 49 -0.75 -1.16 18.09
C PRO A 49 -1.02 -2.63 18.47
N MET A 50 -0.37 -3.52 17.74
CA MET A 50 -0.48 -4.97 17.92
C MET A 50 0.61 -5.53 18.85
N THR A 51 1.75 -4.80 18.97
CA THR A 51 2.89 -5.21 19.80
C THR A 51 3.46 -4.04 20.61
N GLU A 52 4.31 -4.37 21.60
CA GLU A 52 5.08 -3.37 22.35
C GLU A 52 6.45 -3.06 21.74
N ASN A 53 6.90 -3.84 20.75
CA ASN A 53 8.20 -3.66 20.08
C ASN A 53 8.13 -2.54 19.05
N ARG A 54 8.22 -1.28 19.51
CA ARG A 54 8.07 -0.08 18.70
C ARG A 54 9.41 0.57 18.41
N ILE A 55 9.53 1.13 17.22
CA ILE A 55 10.73 1.80 16.73
C ILE A 55 10.31 3.19 16.25
N ASP A 56 10.89 4.22 16.85
CA ASP A 56 10.68 5.60 16.42
C ASP A 56 11.30 5.83 15.04
N LEU A 57 10.54 6.44 14.14
CA LEU A 57 11.00 6.81 12.81
C LEU A 57 11.54 8.25 12.81
N PRO A 58 12.73 8.48 12.22
CA PRO A 58 13.30 9.82 12.13
C PRO A 58 12.42 10.73 11.23
N ARG A 59 12.38 12.03 11.55
CA ARG A 59 11.56 13.03 10.83
C ARG A 59 12.37 14.18 10.22
N ASN A 60 13.68 14.12 10.28
CA ASN A 60 14.58 15.15 9.74
C ASN A 60 14.71 15.02 8.20
N PHE A 61 13.58 15.04 7.50
CA PHE A 61 13.50 14.82 6.04
C PHE A 61 14.23 15.86 5.23
N GLU A 62 14.45 17.06 5.79
CA GLU A 62 15.27 18.14 5.20
C GLU A 62 16.73 17.76 4.99
N SER A 63 17.21 16.70 5.66
CA SER A 63 18.56 16.16 5.46
C SER A 63 18.66 15.18 4.28
N LEU A 64 17.55 14.79 3.70
CA LEU A 64 17.50 13.94 2.50
C LEU A 64 17.84 14.78 1.27
N SER A 65 18.63 14.23 0.38
CA SER A 65 18.80 14.79 -0.96
C SER A 65 17.62 14.37 -1.83
N LEU A 66 16.63 15.25 -1.97
CA LEU A 66 15.42 14.99 -2.74
C LEU A 66 15.45 15.74 -4.08
N GLU A 67 15.07 15.08 -5.16
CA GLU A 67 14.62 15.77 -6.36
C GLU A 67 13.23 16.39 -6.05
N ASP A 68 13.11 17.70 -6.13
CA ASP A 68 11.87 18.43 -5.79
C ASP A 68 11.16 19.04 -7.01
N ASN A 69 11.76 18.93 -8.19
CA ASN A 69 11.15 19.41 -9.42
C ASN A 69 10.07 18.44 -9.91
N LEU A 70 8.82 18.83 -9.77
CA LEU A 70 7.67 17.99 -10.14
C LEU A 70 7.73 17.48 -11.59
N TYR A 71 8.15 18.31 -12.55
CA TYR A 71 8.29 17.87 -13.94
C TYR A 71 9.33 16.74 -14.06
N GLN A 72 10.48 16.86 -13.39
CA GLN A 72 11.51 15.84 -13.40
C GLN A 72 11.03 14.54 -12.72
N LEU A 73 10.30 14.64 -11.61
CA LEU A 73 9.71 13.48 -10.94
C LEU A 73 8.77 12.71 -11.87
N LEU A 74 7.84 13.42 -12.50
CA LEU A 74 6.90 12.80 -13.44
C LEU A 74 7.59 12.20 -14.67
N ALA A 75 8.62 12.88 -15.21
CA ALA A 75 9.38 12.42 -16.37
C ALA A 75 10.24 11.18 -16.06
N LYS A 76 10.82 11.10 -14.85
CA LYS A 76 11.71 9.99 -14.43
C LYS A 76 10.99 8.80 -13.80
N ARG A 77 9.77 9.01 -13.27
CA ARG A 77 9.00 7.94 -12.63
C ARG A 77 8.83 6.74 -13.58
N LYS A 78 9.30 5.58 -13.16
CA LYS A 78 9.14 4.30 -13.87
C LYS A 78 8.93 3.16 -12.88
N SER A 79 8.42 2.04 -13.34
CA SER A 79 8.39 0.80 -12.56
C SER A 79 9.74 0.10 -12.69
N SER A 80 10.41 -0.15 -11.56
CA SER A 80 11.72 -0.79 -11.48
C SER A 80 11.61 -2.18 -10.88
N ARG A 81 12.24 -3.16 -11.52
CA ARG A 81 12.22 -4.58 -11.12
C ARG A 81 13.63 -5.15 -10.91
N VAL A 82 14.65 -4.35 -11.16
CA VAL A 82 16.06 -4.69 -10.92
C VAL A 82 16.55 -3.86 -9.74
N TYR A 83 16.89 -4.53 -8.65
CA TYR A 83 17.37 -3.91 -7.41
C TYR A 83 18.80 -4.26 -7.14
N THR A 84 19.54 -3.35 -6.51
CA THR A 84 20.91 -3.60 -6.04
C THR A 84 20.92 -4.36 -4.71
N GLN A 85 22.12 -4.66 -4.21
CA GLN A 85 22.30 -5.24 -2.88
C GLN A 85 22.64 -4.19 -1.82
N GLU A 86 22.53 -2.90 -2.14
CA GLU A 86 22.78 -1.82 -1.21
C GLU A 86 21.63 -1.68 -0.20
N GLY A 87 21.96 -1.33 1.05
CA GLY A 87 20.95 -1.08 2.09
C GLY A 87 20.21 0.24 1.85
N MET A 88 18.98 0.30 2.29
CA MET A 88 18.19 1.53 2.39
C MET A 88 18.35 2.12 3.80
N SER A 89 18.47 3.44 3.94
CA SER A 89 18.52 4.05 5.26
C SER A 89 17.15 4.07 5.94
N LEU A 90 17.13 4.08 7.27
CA LEU A 90 15.89 4.21 8.04
C LEU A 90 15.17 5.54 7.75
N LEU A 91 15.92 6.61 7.48
CA LEU A 91 15.35 7.92 7.15
C LEU A 91 14.65 7.91 5.79
N GLN A 92 15.20 7.21 4.79
CA GLN A 92 14.53 7.00 3.50
C GLN A 92 13.22 6.23 3.68
N LEU A 93 13.24 5.10 4.41
CA LEU A 93 12.01 4.35 4.70
C LEU A 93 10.98 5.21 5.44
N SER A 94 11.43 5.96 6.45
CA SER A 94 10.58 6.87 7.21
C SER A 94 9.89 7.90 6.31
N PHE A 95 10.62 8.51 5.38
CA PHE A 95 10.05 9.45 4.41
C PHE A 95 9.01 8.77 3.51
N LEU A 96 9.27 7.56 3.01
CA LEU A 96 8.31 6.82 2.17
C LEU A 96 7.00 6.52 2.92
N LEU A 97 7.10 6.12 4.18
CA LEU A 97 5.94 5.89 5.04
C LEU A 97 5.15 7.18 5.30
N TRP A 98 5.87 8.28 5.56
CA TRP A 98 5.24 9.59 5.72
C TRP A 98 4.61 10.08 4.41
N ALA A 99 5.28 9.92 3.28
CA ALA A 99 4.77 10.37 1.96
C ALA A 99 3.47 9.65 1.57
N THR A 100 3.28 8.41 2.00
CA THR A 100 2.10 7.60 1.68
C THR A 100 0.96 7.74 2.69
N GLN A 101 1.25 7.73 4.00
CA GLN A 101 0.24 7.66 5.07
C GLN A 101 0.49 8.64 6.22
N GLY A 102 1.49 9.53 6.10
CA GLY A 102 1.84 10.48 7.15
C GLY A 102 0.69 11.42 7.52
N ILE A 103 0.44 11.57 8.81
CA ILE A 103 -0.60 12.46 9.35
C ILE A 103 -0.02 13.86 9.51
N LYS A 104 -0.64 14.84 8.84
CA LYS A 104 -0.29 16.26 8.91
C LYS A 104 -1.04 16.99 10.04
N SER A 105 -2.29 16.61 10.27
CA SER A 105 -3.13 17.20 11.32
C SER A 105 -4.36 16.33 11.61
N ILE A 106 -5.05 16.66 12.71
CA ILE A 106 -6.33 16.05 13.09
C ILE A 106 -7.43 17.11 12.96
N ARG A 107 -8.54 16.75 12.33
CA ARG A 107 -9.70 17.61 12.19
C ARG A 107 -10.73 17.31 13.29
N GLY A 108 -11.27 18.36 13.93
CA GLY A 108 -12.26 18.24 14.99
C GLY A 108 -11.71 17.49 16.21
N LYS A 109 -12.61 16.98 17.05
CA LYS A 109 -12.24 16.10 18.18
C LYS A 109 -12.07 14.65 17.68
N SER A 110 -10.97 14.38 16.96
CA SER A 110 -10.69 13.05 16.36
C SER A 110 -11.72 12.61 15.32
N TYR A 111 -12.25 13.57 14.53
CA TYR A 111 -13.18 13.23 13.44
C TYR A 111 -12.47 12.65 12.21
N ALA A 112 -11.33 13.22 11.81
CA ALA A 112 -10.56 12.76 10.68
C ALA A 112 -9.07 13.09 10.84
N THR A 113 -8.20 12.24 10.25
CA THR A 113 -6.80 12.58 10.02
C THR A 113 -6.66 13.22 8.65
N ILE A 114 -5.84 14.27 8.55
CA ILE A 114 -5.42 14.86 7.28
C ILE A 114 -4.02 14.31 6.97
N ARG A 115 -3.95 13.46 5.95
CA ARG A 115 -2.71 12.77 5.59
C ARG A 115 -2.06 13.37 4.34
N THR A 116 -0.91 12.85 3.99
CA THR A 116 -0.15 13.21 2.78
C THR A 116 -0.87 12.78 1.51
N ALA A 117 -1.39 11.55 1.47
CA ALA A 117 -2.27 11.10 0.38
C ALA A 117 -3.72 11.57 0.62
N PRO A 118 -4.44 12.03 -0.42
CA PRO A 118 -5.87 12.30 -0.32
C PRO A 118 -6.68 11.00 -0.19
N CYS A 119 -7.86 11.11 0.43
CA CYS A 119 -8.77 9.98 0.57
C CYS A 119 -10.22 10.48 0.69
N GLY A 120 -11.16 9.75 0.16
CA GLY A 120 -12.58 10.02 0.26
C GLY A 120 -13.02 10.27 1.69
N GLY A 121 -13.54 11.51 1.97
CA GLY A 121 -13.99 11.95 3.29
C GLY A 121 -12.94 11.86 4.39
N ALA A 122 -11.67 11.75 4.05
CA ALA A 122 -10.54 11.56 4.96
C ALA A 122 -10.74 10.34 5.89
N ARG A 123 -11.30 9.24 5.35
CA ARG A 123 -11.52 8.01 6.11
C ARG A 123 -10.26 7.17 6.26
N HIS A 124 -9.35 7.22 5.28
CA HIS A 124 -8.06 6.54 5.29
C HIS A 124 -8.16 5.08 5.75
N PRO A 125 -8.83 4.23 4.96
CA PRO A 125 -9.15 2.86 5.36
C PRO A 125 -7.96 1.90 5.22
N PHE A 126 -6.78 2.39 4.88
CA PHE A 126 -5.59 1.56 4.66
C PHE A 126 -4.67 1.56 5.87
N GLU A 127 -4.19 0.39 6.25
CA GLU A 127 -3.02 0.20 7.11
C GLU A 127 -1.81 -0.19 6.24
N THR A 128 -0.61 0.03 6.75
CA THR A 128 0.63 -0.24 6.00
C THR A 128 1.47 -1.26 6.72
N TYR A 129 1.68 -2.39 6.08
CA TYR A 129 2.54 -3.47 6.54
C TYR A 129 3.77 -3.57 5.66
N LEU A 130 4.86 -4.08 6.20
CA LEU A 130 6.13 -4.21 5.50
C LEU A 130 6.72 -5.60 5.71
N LEU A 131 7.29 -6.18 4.66
CA LEU A 131 8.34 -7.18 4.78
C LEU A 131 9.67 -6.48 4.52
N VAL A 132 10.46 -6.32 5.57
CA VAL A 132 11.75 -5.63 5.53
C VAL A 132 12.86 -6.65 5.37
N ARG A 133 13.65 -6.53 4.30
CA ARG A 133 14.82 -7.38 4.04
C ARG A 133 16.12 -6.68 4.44
N GLN A 134 16.27 -5.41 4.08
CA GLN A 134 17.55 -4.72 4.23
C GLN A 134 17.36 -3.20 4.37
N VAL A 135 17.03 -2.78 5.58
CA VAL A 135 16.96 -1.37 5.98
C VAL A 135 17.89 -1.18 7.20
N GLU A 136 18.70 -0.13 7.16
CA GLU A 136 19.65 0.17 8.24
C GLU A 136 18.91 0.38 9.57
N GLY A 137 19.39 -0.27 10.62
CA GLY A 137 18.82 -0.16 11.95
C GLY A 137 17.56 -0.99 12.20
N LEU A 138 17.07 -1.74 11.19
CA LEU A 138 15.97 -2.67 11.37
C LEU A 138 16.43 -4.13 11.22
N LEU A 139 15.86 -5.01 12.03
CA LEU A 139 15.95 -6.44 11.81
C LEU A 139 15.12 -6.84 10.58
N PRO A 140 15.55 -7.83 9.79
CA PRO A 140 14.69 -8.42 8.77
C PRO A 140 13.42 -8.98 9.43
N GLY A 141 12.24 -8.68 8.84
CA GLY A 141 11.00 -9.11 9.48
C GLY A 141 9.74 -8.47 8.94
N ALA A 142 8.62 -8.81 9.56
CA ALA A 142 7.30 -8.24 9.31
C ALA A 142 7.04 -7.08 10.28
N TYR A 143 6.57 -5.96 9.73
CA TYR A 143 6.29 -4.73 10.48
C TYR A 143 4.93 -4.16 10.13
N HIS A 144 4.37 -3.38 11.06
CA HIS A 144 3.22 -2.53 10.85
C HIS A 144 3.59 -1.07 11.14
N TYR A 145 3.13 -0.14 10.31
CA TYR A 145 3.34 1.29 10.49
C TYR A 145 2.23 1.94 11.29
N LEU A 146 2.61 2.66 12.33
CA LEU A 146 1.73 3.41 13.22
C LEU A 146 1.72 4.91 12.84
N PRO A 147 0.81 5.37 11.96
CA PRO A 147 0.88 6.73 11.41
C PRO A 147 0.61 7.83 12.46
N MET A 148 -0.13 7.53 13.55
CA MET A 148 -0.45 8.51 14.58
C MET A 148 0.80 8.96 15.36
N THR A 149 1.69 8.03 15.65
CA THR A 149 2.94 8.27 16.37
C THR A 149 4.15 8.35 15.44
N HIS A 150 4.01 7.93 14.19
CA HIS A 150 5.07 7.77 13.22
C HIS A 150 6.14 6.78 13.70
N GLN A 151 5.70 5.59 14.00
CA GLN A 151 6.53 4.49 14.50
C GLN A 151 6.32 3.26 13.62
N LEU A 152 7.27 2.34 13.65
CA LEU A 152 7.08 0.95 13.24
C LEU A 152 6.89 0.10 14.48
N GLU A 153 6.06 -0.93 14.38
CA GLU A 153 6.04 -2.03 15.34
C GLU A 153 6.47 -3.32 14.65
N LEU A 154 7.36 -4.08 15.31
CA LEU A 154 7.83 -5.38 14.82
C LEU A 154 6.78 -6.44 15.18
N LEU A 155 6.18 -7.06 14.16
CA LEU A 155 5.21 -8.15 14.32
C LEU A 155 5.91 -9.51 14.47
N ALA A 156 6.91 -9.75 13.62
CA ALA A 156 7.70 -10.98 13.64
C ALA A 156 9.10 -10.74 13.06
N PRO A 157 10.17 -11.14 13.77
CA PRO A 157 11.49 -11.18 13.18
C PRO A 157 11.59 -12.36 12.19
N LEU A 158 12.27 -12.13 11.06
CA LEU A 158 12.49 -13.11 10.00
C LEU A 158 13.96 -13.06 9.57
N GLU A 159 14.85 -13.45 10.50
CA GLU A 159 16.30 -13.30 10.32
C GLU A 159 16.88 -14.30 9.31
N ASP A 160 16.20 -15.41 9.06
CA ASP A 160 16.54 -16.34 7.97
C ASP A 160 16.24 -15.67 6.62
N LYS A 161 17.32 -15.28 5.92
CA LYS A 161 17.23 -14.57 4.64
C LYS A 161 16.58 -15.40 3.54
N GLU A 162 16.77 -16.71 3.53
CA GLU A 162 16.20 -17.61 2.53
C GLU A 162 14.69 -17.79 2.80
N ALA A 163 14.30 -17.95 4.06
CA ALA A 163 12.90 -18.03 4.45
C ALA A 163 12.15 -16.73 4.15
N LEU A 164 12.75 -15.56 4.46
CA LEU A 164 12.15 -14.26 4.11
C LEU A 164 12.03 -14.08 2.60
N PHE A 165 13.06 -14.44 1.84
CA PHE A 165 13.04 -14.37 0.38
C PHE A 165 11.91 -15.24 -0.19
N ALA A 166 11.80 -16.49 0.26
CA ALA A 166 10.75 -17.42 -0.15
C ALA A 166 9.36 -16.89 0.22
N LEU A 167 9.18 -16.34 1.41
CA LEU A 167 7.91 -15.75 1.84
C LEU A 167 7.48 -14.59 0.93
N VAL A 168 8.40 -13.67 0.59
CA VAL A 168 8.10 -12.57 -0.34
C VAL A 168 7.75 -13.11 -1.73
N GLU A 169 8.55 -14.04 -2.27
CA GLU A 169 8.30 -14.65 -3.57
C GLU A 169 6.93 -15.32 -3.62
N GLU A 170 6.58 -16.13 -2.64
CA GLU A 170 5.31 -16.85 -2.55
C GLU A 170 4.14 -15.88 -2.36
N SER A 171 4.25 -14.93 -1.44
CA SER A 171 3.20 -13.93 -1.19
C SER A 171 2.88 -13.07 -2.42
N LEU A 172 3.83 -12.91 -3.34
CA LEU A 172 3.70 -12.17 -4.59
C LEU A 172 3.57 -13.07 -5.83
N CYS A 173 2.98 -14.26 -5.65
CA CYS A 173 2.67 -15.20 -6.73
C CYS A 173 3.89 -15.55 -7.61
N GLY A 174 5.06 -15.79 -7.00
CA GLY A 174 6.28 -16.20 -7.69
C GLY A 174 7.09 -15.04 -8.30
N GLN A 175 6.80 -13.78 -7.98
CA GLN A 175 7.56 -12.64 -8.49
C GLN A 175 8.91 -12.49 -7.77
N ARG A 176 9.83 -13.39 -8.10
CA ARG A 176 11.16 -13.51 -7.50
C ARG A 176 11.98 -12.22 -7.50
N TRP A 177 11.78 -11.35 -8.49
CA TRP A 177 12.47 -10.07 -8.58
C TRP A 177 12.08 -9.14 -7.41
N ALA A 178 10.83 -9.18 -6.96
CA ALA A 178 10.36 -8.36 -5.84
C ALA A 178 11.01 -8.79 -4.51
N ALA A 179 11.32 -10.07 -4.33
CA ALA A 179 12.04 -10.57 -3.15
C ALA A 179 13.49 -10.05 -3.03
N LYS A 180 14.03 -9.45 -4.09
CA LYS A 180 15.34 -8.78 -4.09
C LYS A 180 15.28 -7.32 -3.62
N SER A 181 14.11 -6.74 -3.49
CA SER A 181 13.94 -5.35 -3.01
C SER A 181 14.37 -5.20 -1.54
N ASN A 182 14.60 -3.99 -1.09
CA ASN A 182 14.95 -3.72 0.31
C ASN A 182 13.76 -3.90 1.25
N VAL A 183 12.57 -3.55 0.77
CA VAL A 183 11.31 -3.65 1.50
C VAL A 183 10.15 -3.84 0.52
N VAL A 184 9.14 -4.58 0.93
CA VAL A 184 7.86 -4.63 0.23
C VAL A 184 6.78 -4.03 1.12
N PHE A 185 6.04 -3.09 0.57
CA PHE A 185 4.85 -2.49 1.17
C PHE A 185 3.64 -3.36 0.83
N TYR A 186 2.84 -3.65 1.84
CA TYR A 186 1.54 -4.28 1.74
C TYR A 186 0.53 -3.35 2.38
N TRP A 187 -0.47 -2.94 1.63
CA TRP A 187 -1.57 -2.17 2.19
C TRP A 187 -2.76 -3.06 2.38
N SER A 188 -3.23 -3.11 3.62
CA SER A 188 -4.52 -3.69 3.93
C SER A 188 -5.64 -2.66 3.81
N PHE A 189 -6.84 -3.16 3.72
CA PHE A 189 -8.07 -2.40 3.68
C PHE A 189 -8.94 -2.77 4.88
N VAL A 190 -9.37 -1.75 5.66
CA VAL A 190 -10.32 -1.85 6.75
C VAL A 190 -11.67 -1.30 6.25
N PRO A 191 -12.57 -2.16 5.74
CA PRO A 191 -13.79 -1.76 5.01
C PRO A 191 -14.64 -0.76 5.77
N TYR A 192 -14.91 -1.04 7.04
CA TYR A 192 -15.86 -0.27 7.84
C TYR A 192 -15.46 1.21 8.03
N ARG A 193 -14.17 1.58 7.91
CA ARG A 193 -13.77 3.00 7.97
C ARG A 193 -14.39 3.83 6.83
N SER A 194 -14.55 3.25 5.65
CA SER A 194 -15.20 3.91 4.52
C SER A 194 -16.69 3.63 4.48
N GLU A 195 -17.11 2.42 4.79
CA GLU A 195 -18.52 1.99 4.78
C GLU A 195 -19.36 2.79 5.78
N TRP A 196 -18.84 3.10 6.95
CA TRP A 196 -19.51 3.94 7.94
C TRP A 196 -20.03 5.25 7.35
N ARG A 197 -19.26 5.85 6.43
CA ARG A 197 -19.60 7.13 5.79
C ARG A 197 -20.29 6.97 4.44
N TYR A 198 -19.87 6.01 3.65
CA TYR A 198 -20.26 5.89 2.25
C TYR A 198 -21.13 4.66 1.96
N GLY A 199 -21.29 3.75 2.93
CA GLY A 199 -22.09 2.55 2.79
C GLY A 199 -21.78 1.78 1.52
N ILE A 200 -22.80 1.48 0.75
CA ILE A 200 -22.72 0.75 -0.53
C ILE A 200 -21.83 1.41 -1.59
N HIS A 201 -21.50 2.69 -1.45
CA HIS A 201 -20.65 3.43 -2.38
C HIS A 201 -19.15 3.34 -2.02
N ALA A 202 -18.80 2.79 -0.84
CA ALA A 202 -17.44 2.81 -0.30
C ALA A 202 -16.43 2.12 -1.22
N HIS A 203 -16.72 0.89 -1.63
CA HIS A 203 -15.74 -0.03 -2.23
C HIS A 203 -15.16 0.46 -3.56
N ARG A 204 -15.97 1.11 -4.40
CA ARG A 204 -15.48 1.66 -5.67
C ARG A 204 -14.53 2.85 -5.47
N MET A 205 -14.77 3.69 -4.46
CA MET A 205 -13.92 4.84 -4.15
C MET A 205 -12.53 4.41 -3.65
N ILE A 206 -12.46 3.29 -2.96
CA ILE A 206 -11.23 2.76 -2.37
C ILE A 206 -10.15 2.47 -3.43
N MET A 207 -10.56 2.00 -4.62
CA MET A 207 -9.62 1.74 -5.71
C MET A 207 -8.92 3.03 -6.16
N ALA A 208 -9.66 4.16 -6.21
CA ALA A 208 -9.08 5.47 -6.51
C ALA A 208 -8.18 5.97 -5.37
N ASP A 209 -8.62 5.83 -4.12
CA ASP A 209 -7.86 6.23 -2.95
C ASP A 209 -6.54 5.44 -2.83
N MET A 210 -6.56 4.13 -3.13
CA MET A 210 -5.35 3.30 -3.14
C MET A 210 -4.38 3.73 -4.25
N GLY A 211 -4.88 4.12 -5.41
CA GLY A 211 -4.08 4.69 -6.48
C GLY A 211 -3.32 5.95 -6.06
N HIS A 212 -3.94 6.83 -5.25
CA HIS A 212 -3.27 8.01 -4.69
C HIS A 212 -2.11 7.64 -3.76
N VAL A 213 -2.28 6.63 -2.90
CA VAL A 213 -1.23 6.13 -2.00
C VAL A 213 -0.08 5.52 -2.79
N GLY A 214 -0.40 4.68 -3.78
CA GLY A 214 0.59 4.03 -4.64
C GLY A 214 1.40 5.02 -5.46
N GLU A 215 0.76 6.05 -6.05
CA GLU A 215 1.47 7.09 -6.80
C GLU A 215 2.34 7.96 -5.90
N ASN A 216 1.89 8.29 -4.68
CA ASN A 216 2.75 8.98 -3.71
C ASN A 216 4.05 8.18 -3.44
N LEU A 217 3.95 6.84 -3.35
CA LEU A 217 5.14 6.00 -3.17
C LEU A 217 6.05 6.03 -4.41
N TYR A 218 5.48 5.99 -5.62
CA TYR A 218 6.25 6.11 -6.86
C TYR A 218 7.04 7.43 -6.91
N LEU A 219 6.38 8.55 -6.67
CA LEU A 219 7.01 9.87 -6.70
C LEU A 219 8.05 10.05 -5.59
N ALA A 220 7.75 9.57 -4.37
CA ALA A 220 8.69 9.63 -3.25
C ALA A 220 9.94 8.76 -3.49
N CYS A 221 9.78 7.57 -4.07
CA CYS A 221 10.91 6.74 -4.48
C CYS A 221 11.74 7.44 -5.56
N THR A 222 11.09 8.01 -6.58
CA THR A 222 11.78 8.75 -7.65
C THR A 222 12.54 9.94 -7.08
N ALA A 223 11.97 10.67 -6.13
CA ALA A 223 12.63 11.80 -5.47
C ALA A 223 13.90 11.39 -4.69
N LEU A 224 13.91 10.17 -4.15
CA LEU A 224 15.03 9.59 -3.40
C LEU A 224 16.05 8.84 -4.28
N GLY A 225 15.82 8.73 -5.60
CA GLY A 225 16.63 7.88 -6.47
C GLY A 225 16.47 6.37 -6.19
N LEU A 226 15.34 5.98 -5.61
CA LEU A 226 14.98 4.58 -5.36
C LEU A 226 14.09 4.04 -6.48
N GLY A 227 14.11 2.72 -6.67
CA GLY A 227 13.21 2.02 -7.58
C GLY A 227 12.01 1.43 -6.85
N THR A 228 10.88 1.40 -7.54
CA THR A 228 9.66 0.79 -7.01
C THR A 228 8.80 0.20 -8.13
N CYS A 229 7.99 -0.79 -7.80
CA CYS A 229 7.00 -1.36 -8.72
C CYS A 229 5.75 -1.81 -7.95
N GLY A 230 4.58 -1.31 -8.39
CA GLY A 230 3.28 -1.77 -7.91
C GLY A 230 2.96 -3.17 -8.42
N ILE A 231 2.42 -4.02 -7.55
CA ILE A 231 2.17 -5.43 -7.80
C ILE A 231 0.74 -5.75 -7.40
N GLY A 232 -0.08 -6.13 -8.39
CA GLY A 232 -1.47 -6.55 -8.18
C GLY A 232 -1.64 -8.07 -8.07
N ALA A 233 -0.59 -8.86 -8.36
CA ALA A 233 -0.63 -10.31 -8.22
C ALA A 233 0.00 -10.72 -6.89
N TYR A 234 -0.82 -11.09 -5.91
CA TYR A 234 -0.40 -11.55 -4.58
C TYR A 234 -1.35 -12.65 -4.07
N ASP A 235 -0.85 -13.51 -3.20
CA ASP A 235 -1.66 -14.46 -2.45
C ASP A 235 -2.23 -13.76 -1.20
N GLN A 236 -3.48 -13.33 -1.28
CA GLN A 236 -4.14 -12.61 -0.21
C GLN A 236 -4.14 -13.38 1.11
N LYS A 237 -4.41 -14.69 1.10
CA LYS A 237 -4.45 -15.51 2.31
C LYS A 237 -3.09 -15.61 2.99
N LEU A 238 -2.03 -15.74 2.20
CA LEU A 238 -0.67 -15.77 2.74
C LEU A 238 -0.26 -14.40 3.29
N CYS A 239 -0.60 -13.32 2.58
CA CYS A 239 -0.35 -11.95 3.06
C CYS A 239 -1.11 -11.68 4.37
N ASP A 240 -2.41 -11.97 4.41
CA ASP A 240 -3.24 -11.77 5.60
C ASP A 240 -2.71 -12.56 6.79
N LYS A 241 -2.36 -13.84 6.59
CA LYS A 241 -1.73 -14.67 7.62
C LYS A 241 -0.40 -14.09 8.11
N THR A 242 0.44 -13.60 7.21
CA THR A 242 1.76 -13.02 7.53
C THR A 242 1.65 -11.82 8.47
N PHE A 243 0.63 -11.00 8.27
CA PHE A 243 0.39 -9.79 9.07
C PHE A 243 -0.70 -9.96 10.14
N GLN A 244 -1.17 -11.20 10.39
CA GLN A 244 -2.16 -11.53 11.40
C GLN A 244 -3.51 -10.82 11.17
N LEU A 245 -3.91 -10.69 9.91
CA LEU A 245 -5.20 -10.16 9.51
C LEU A 245 -6.24 -11.29 9.49
N ASP A 246 -7.51 -10.93 9.71
CA ASP A 246 -8.62 -11.91 9.71
C ASP A 246 -9.15 -12.25 8.32
N GLY A 247 -8.82 -11.43 7.32
CA GLY A 247 -9.25 -11.60 5.94
C GLY A 247 -10.69 -11.18 5.67
N GLU A 248 -11.40 -10.61 6.67
CA GLU A 248 -12.79 -10.17 6.60
C GLU A 248 -12.93 -8.69 6.97
N GLU A 249 -12.64 -8.32 8.22
CA GLU A 249 -12.67 -6.94 8.70
C GLU A 249 -11.41 -6.15 8.34
N GLU A 250 -10.32 -6.88 8.04
CA GLU A 250 -9.10 -6.33 7.48
C GLU A 250 -8.42 -7.37 6.58
N PHE A 251 -8.09 -6.98 5.35
CA PHE A 251 -7.42 -7.84 4.37
C PHE A 251 -6.50 -7.06 3.45
N THR A 252 -5.48 -7.73 2.90
CA THR A 252 -4.52 -7.15 1.95
C THR A 252 -5.22 -6.73 0.66
N LEU A 253 -4.94 -5.52 0.18
CA LEU A 253 -5.55 -4.96 -1.03
C LEU A 253 -4.54 -4.65 -2.15
N TYR A 254 -3.33 -4.23 -1.80
CA TYR A 254 -2.32 -3.82 -2.78
C TYR A 254 -0.91 -3.99 -2.24
N THR A 255 0.05 -4.21 -3.13
CA THR A 255 1.45 -4.37 -2.76
C THR A 255 2.38 -3.58 -3.67
N GLN A 256 3.55 -3.17 -3.14
CA GLN A 256 4.55 -2.44 -3.90
C GLN A 256 5.95 -2.69 -3.35
N SER A 257 6.87 -3.16 -4.19
CA SER A 257 8.26 -3.38 -3.82
C SER A 257 9.07 -2.10 -3.94
N VAL A 258 10.04 -1.89 -3.05
CA VAL A 258 10.94 -0.72 -3.03
C VAL A 258 12.37 -1.16 -2.76
N GLY A 259 13.31 -0.63 -3.54
CA GLY A 259 14.72 -0.94 -3.33
C GLY A 259 15.66 0.06 -4.00
N THR A 260 16.92 -0.07 -3.67
CA THR A 260 18.00 0.70 -4.29
C THR A 260 18.21 0.24 -5.74
N VAL A 261 18.46 1.20 -6.62
CA VAL A 261 18.67 1.00 -8.06
C VAL A 261 19.93 1.73 -8.53
N LYS A 262 20.45 1.36 -9.68
CA LYS A 262 21.58 2.05 -10.33
C LYS A 262 21.27 2.31 -11.78
N ASP A 263 21.74 3.44 -12.32
CA ASP A 263 21.55 3.80 -13.72
C ASP A 263 22.17 2.77 -14.68
N GLU A 264 23.30 2.16 -14.30
CA GLU A 264 23.97 1.09 -15.07
C GLU A 264 23.09 -0.17 -15.22
N ASP A 265 22.04 -0.35 -14.40
CA ASP A 265 21.11 -1.47 -14.49
C ASP A 265 19.97 -1.23 -15.49
N GLU A 266 19.94 -0.10 -16.19
CA GLU A 266 18.90 0.17 -17.20
C GLU A 266 18.86 -0.88 -18.32
N GLY A 267 20.02 -1.40 -18.70
CA GLY A 267 20.12 -2.51 -19.66
C GLY A 267 19.47 -3.81 -19.15
N LYS A 268 19.57 -4.08 -17.86
CA LYS A 268 18.91 -5.24 -17.21
C LYS A 268 17.40 -5.06 -17.11
N GLU A 269 16.93 -3.84 -16.86
CA GLU A 269 15.49 -3.52 -16.89
C GLU A 269 14.92 -3.72 -18.30
N LYS A 270 15.63 -3.28 -19.34
CA LYS A 270 15.25 -3.53 -20.75
C LYS A 270 15.20 -5.03 -21.04
N ALA A 271 16.23 -5.77 -20.63
CA ALA A 271 16.28 -7.23 -20.80
C ALA A 271 15.15 -7.97 -20.09
N PHE A 272 14.62 -7.42 -18.97
CA PHE A 272 13.44 -7.98 -18.30
C PHE A 272 12.20 -8.02 -19.21
N TYR A 273 12.11 -7.11 -20.18
CA TYR A 273 11.02 -7.02 -21.16
C TYR A 273 11.37 -7.55 -22.55
N SER A 274 12.53 -8.21 -22.74
CA SER A 274 12.97 -8.69 -24.05
C SER A 274 11.94 -9.56 -24.77
N PHE A 275 11.14 -10.32 -23.99
CA PHE A 275 10.05 -11.13 -24.54
C PHE A 275 8.97 -10.32 -25.28
N VAL A 276 8.87 -9.01 -25.05
CA VAL A 276 7.92 -8.12 -25.73
C VAL A 276 8.50 -7.65 -27.07
N GLU A 277 9.83 -7.51 -27.15
CA GLU A 277 10.54 -7.06 -28.36
C GLU A 277 10.68 -8.17 -29.41
N GLU A 278 10.48 -9.43 -29.01
CA GLU A 278 10.53 -10.61 -29.88
C GLU A 278 9.16 -10.94 -30.54
N GLN A 279 8.10 -10.19 -30.23
CA GLN A 279 6.74 -10.31 -30.80
C GLN A 279 6.50 -9.28 -31.91
#